data_500c3338e6d326b5d9478144ff148d9f
#
_entry.id   500c3338e6d326b5d9478144ff148d9f
#
_cell.length_a   1.000
_cell.length_b   1.000
_cell.length_c   1.000
_cell.angle_alpha   90.00
_cell.angle_beta   90.00
_cell.angle_gamma   90.00
#
_symmetry.space_group_name_H-M   'P 1'
#
loop_
_entity.id
_entity.type
_entity.pdbx_description
1 polymer ?
#
loop_
_entity_poly.entity_id
_entity_poly.type
_entity_poly.pdbx_seq_one_letter_code
_entity_poly.pdbx_strand_id
1 'polypeptide(L)'
;MDKTQLKRHVIEPISRVEGHGKVTLLADDDNNIHEVRLHIVEFRGFERFIQGRPYWDVPVVVQRLCGICPVSHHLAAAKAIDQIVGVDPADLPPTASKLRRLMHYAQLLQSDALHFFYLASPDLLFGLDAPVEKRSVRAVALEHEDLARKGIQMRQFGQELIKALAGKKIHGICAIPGGVHKTFYPEERDYFLDGSGKPSIDTMIEWSREVVDFIKAYHDQHFKWLDSFASYPSGHLGLVAGDGALELYDGRMRAIDSSGQITLNDVHGDHYLKYFGEGVEKWSYMKFPFLRQLGRETGWNRVGPLARLNVCDRITTPLADAELREFKAYTNGRPNNHTMHSHWARLIEILHCAELMKDLLNDPAILDEPDRRKIDRRPEGVGIIEAPRGTLIHHYRVDEKGSITKCNLIVSTTQN
;
A
#
# COMPACT_ATOMS: atom_id res chain seq x y z
N MET A 1 -23.70 9.47 38.64
CA MET A 1 -22.65 9.85 37.67
C MET A 1 -23.23 10.92 36.80
N ASP A 2 -22.73 12.13 36.95
CA ASP A 2 -23.14 13.30 36.19
C ASP A 2 -22.87 13.03 34.71
N LYS A 3 -23.90 13.12 33.86
CA LYS A 3 -23.72 13.02 32.41
C LYS A 3 -23.09 14.33 31.94
N THR A 4 -21.78 14.41 31.98
CA THR A 4 -21.06 15.51 31.37
C THR A 4 -21.59 15.66 29.95
N GLN A 5 -22.18 16.80 29.64
CA GLN A 5 -22.78 17.06 28.32
C GLN A 5 -21.62 17.30 27.35
N LEU A 6 -21.24 16.26 26.58
CA LEU A 6 -20.16 16.37 25.62
C LEU A 6 -20.56 17.24 24.44
N LYS A 7 -19.71 18.22 24.11
CA LYS A 7 -19.83 19.06 22.92
C LYS A 7 -19.31 18.30 21.72
N ARG A 8 -20.01 18.39 20.62
CA ARG A 8 -19.66 17.75 19.35
C ARG A 8 -19.05 18.77 18.40
N HIS A 9 -17.78 18.54 18.05
CA HIS A 9 -17.09 19.26 16.99
C HIS A 9 -16.99 18.39 15.74
N VAL A 10 -17.22 18.96 14.55
CA VAL A 10 -17.21 18.24 13.28
C VAL A 10 -16.22 18.91 12.34
N ILE A 11 -15.33 18.10 11.75
CA ILE A 11 -14.42 18.50 10.69
C ILE A 11 -14.91 17.82 9.42
N GLU A 12 -15.47 18.62 8.48
CA GLU A 12 -16.05 18.16 7.21
C GLU A 12 -16.03 19.32 6.19
N PRO A 13 -15.47 19.12 4.97
CA PRO A 13 -14.72 17.94 4.54
C PRO A 13 -13.31 17.86 5.14
N ILE A 14 -12.75 16.64 5.19
CA ILE A 14 -11.32 16.46 5.41
C ILE A 14 -10.63 16.74 4.06
N SER A 15 -9.58 17.57 4.07
CA SER A 15 -8.80 17.90 2.86
C SER A 15 -7.51 17.10 2.75
N ARG A 16 -6.96 17.00 1.54
CA ARG A 16 -5.72 16.28 1.20
C ARG A 16 -5.74 14.79 1.60
N VAL A 17 -6.90 14.18 1.47
CA VAL A 17 -7.13 12.74 1.62
C VAL A 17 -7.80 12.19 0.36
N GLU A 18 -7.73 10.88 0.16
CA GLU A 18 -8.51 10.19 -0.87
C GLU A 18 -9.91 9.86 -0.34
N GLY A 19 -10.93 10.13 -1.16
CA GLY A 19 -12.32 9.85 -0.83
C GLY A 19 -12.94 10.90 0.10
N HIS A 20 -14.14 10.59 0.62
CA HIS A 20 -14.91 11.47 1.50
C HIS A 20 -14.94 10.90 2.92
N GLY A 21 -14.55 11.73 3.85
CA GLY A 21 -14.57 11.41 5.26
C GLY A 21 -14.90 12.64 6.10
N LYS A 22 -15.31 12.41 7.34
CA LYS A 22 -15.41 13.43 8.36
C LYS A 22 -14.87 12.93 9.69
N VAL A 23 -14.40 13.84 10.52
CA VAL A 23 -14.04 13.55 11.90
C VAL A 23 -15.03 14.22 12.84
N THR A 24 -15.49 13.46 13.84
CA THR A 24 -16.24 14.01 14.96
C THR A 24 -15.42 13.89 16.23
N LEU A 25 -15.27 14.97 16.95
CA LEU A 25 -14.66 15.03 18.28
C LEU A 25 -15.76 15.25 19.31
N LEU A 26 -15.76 14.45 20.37
CA LEU A 26 -16.59 14.66 21.54
C LEU A 26 -15.71 15.18 22.69
N ALA A 27 -15.92 16.42 23.09
CA ALA A 27 -15.14 17.10 24.13
C ALA A 27 -16.04 17.55 25.27
N ASP A 28 -15.48 17.65 26.48
CA ASP A 28 -16.13 18.27 27.62
C ASP A 28 -16.00 19.81 27.60
N ASP A 29 -16.50 20.47 28.64
CA ASP A 29 -16.44 21.94 28.76
C ASP A 29 -15.03 22.48 28.90
N ASP A 30 -14.08 21.66 29.38
CA ASP A 30 -12.67 21.99 29.51
C ASP A 30 -11.86 21.67 28.24
N ASN A 31 -12.54 21.30 27.14
CA ASN A 31 -11.97 20.88 25.85
C ASN A 31 -11.14 19.59 25.91
N ASN A 32 -11.29 18.75 26.95
CA ASN A 32 -10.71 17.40 26.92
C ASN A 32 -11.46 16.53 25.93
N ILE A 33 -10.74 15.90 25.03
CA ILE A 33 -11.32 15.02 23.99
C ILE A 33 -11.55 13.64 24.63
N HIS A 34 -12.82 13.22 24.70
CA HIS A 34 -13.25 11.92 25.21
C HIS A 34 -13.37 10.87 24.11
N GLU A 35 -13.73 11.28 22.89
CA GLU A 35 -13.90 10.36 21.78
C GLU A 35 -13.60 11.04 20.45
N VAL A 36 -12.93 10.30 19.56
CA VAL A 36 -12.67 10.67 18.17
C VAL A 36 -13.30 9.62 17.25
N ARG A 37 -14.11 10.05 16.29
CA ARG A 37 -14.74 9.17 15.30
C ARG A 37 -14.34 9.58 13.89
N LEU A 38 -13.71 8.67 13.15
CA LEU A 38 -13.51 8.81 11.73
C LEU A 38 -14.69 8.15 10.99
N HIS A 39 -15.47 8.97 10.29
CA HIS A 39 -16.59 8.49 9.49
C HIS A 39 -16.19 8.37 8.03
N ILE A 40 -16.27 7.17 7.49
CA ILE A 40 -16.32 6.96 6.06
C ILE A 40 -17.80 7.01 5.67
N VAL A 41 -18.16 8.04 4.90
CA VAL A 41 -19.57 8.42 4.67
C VAL A 41 -20.12 7.95 3.33
N GLU A 42 -19.26 7.49 2.42
CA GLU A 42 -19.68 6.92 1.14
C GLU A 42 -19.77 5.40 1.22
N PHE A 43 -20.94 4.87 0.90
CA PHE A 43 -21.18 3.45 0.77
C PHE A 43 -21.10 3.02 -0.69
N ARG A 44 -20.11 2.24 -1.07
CA ARG A 44 -19.94 1.72 -2.43
C ARG A 44 -20.44 0.29 -2.60
N GLY A 45 -20.50 -0.50 -1.53
CA GLY A 45 -21.06 -1.85 -1.50
C GLY A 45 -20.36 -2.85 -2.44
N PHE A 46 -19.06 -2.72 -2.70
CA PHE A 46 -18.35 -3.53 -3.70
C PHE A 46 -18.45 -5.03 -3.43
N GLU A 47 -18.40 -5.47 -2.18
CA GLU A 47 -18.54 -6.89 -1.83
C GLU A 47 -19.90 -7.45 -2.29
N ARG A 48 -20.96 -6.65 -2.23
CA ARG A 48 -22.28 -7.03 -2.72
C ARG A 48 -22.42 -6.86 -4.23
N PHE A 49 -21.84 -5.78 -4.76
CA PHE A 49 -21.89 -5.46 -6.20
C PHE A 49 -21.19 -6.52 -7.07
N ILE A 50 -20.16 -7.17 -6.55
CA ILE A 50 -19.39 -8.21 -7.25
C ILE A 50 -20.12 -9.55 -7.25
N GLN A 51 -20.97 -9.84 -6.28
CA GLN A 51 -21.76 -11.09 -6.25
C GLN A 51 -22.67 -11.20 -7.48
N GLY A 52 -22.71 -12.41 -8.04
CA GLY A 52 -23.42 -12.72 -9.28
C GLY A 52 -22.64 -12.43 -10.57
N ARG A 53 -21.48 -11.76 -10.50
CA ARG A 53 -20.63 -11.52 -11.67
C ARG A 53 -19.76 -12.73 -11.96
N PRO A 54 -19.37 -12.94 -13.21
CA PRO A 54 -18.40 -13.98 -13.56
C PRO A 54 -17.01 -13.62 -12.97
N TYR A 55 -16.27 -14.65 -12.54
CA TYR A 55 -14.99 -14.45 -11.83
C TYR A 55 -13.95 -13.70 -12.69
N TRP A 56 -13.96 -13.86 -14.01
CA TRP A 56 -12.99 -13.21 -14.90
C TRP A 56 -13.19 -11.69 -15.03
N ASP A 57 -14.37 -11.16 -14.68
CA ASP A 57 -14.62 -9.70 -14.65
C ASP A 57 -14.05 -9.04 -13.39
N VAL A 58 -13.87 -9.81 -12.32
CA VAL A 58 -13.53 -9.30 -10.99
C VAL A 58 -12.23 -8.47 -10.98
N PRO A 59 -11.10 -8.92 -11.56
CA PRO A 59 -9.86 -8.15 -11.55
C PRO A 59 -9.96 -6.79 -12.25
N VAL A 60 -10.92 -6.64 -13.15
CA VAL A 60 -11.20 -5.37 -13.85
C VAL A 60 -12.10 -4.46 -13.02
N VAL A 61 -13.16 -5.04 -12.42
CA VAL A 61 -14.19 -4.30 -11.71
C VAL A 61 -13.68 -3.72 -10.39
N VAL A 62 -12.92 -4.50 -9.62
CA VAL A 62 -12.41 -4.08 -8.28
C VAL A 62 -11.42 -2.93 -8.32
N GLN A 63 -10.81 -2.65 -9.46
CA GLN A 63 -9.96 -1.48 -9.63
C GLN A 63 -10.71 -0.17 -9.33
N ARG A 64 -12.03 -0.16 -9.52
CA ARG A 64 -12.90 1.00 -9.28
C ARG A 64 -13.09 1.34 -7.79
N LEU A 65 -12.59 0.47 -6.89
CA LEU A 65 -12.51 0.79 -5.47
C LEU A 65 -11.62 2.00 -5.19
N CYS A 66 -10.54 2.16 -5.96
CA CYS A 66 -9.55 3.20 -5.69
C CYS A 66 -8.96 3.76 -7.00
N GLY A 67 -8.95 5.10 -7.14
CA GLY A 67 -8.32 5.77 -8.27
C GLY A 67 -6.81 5.96 -8.15
N ILE A 68 -6.24 5.79 -6.94
CA ILE A 68 -4.80 5.94 -6.66
C ILE A 68 -4.08 4.59 -6.69
N CYS A 69 -4.71 3.52 -6.19
CA CYS A 69 -4.14 2.17 -6.08
C CYS A 69 -4.90 1.10 -6.88
N PRO A 70 -5.37 1.37 -8.12
CA PRO A 70 -6.16 0.40 -8.89
C PRO A 70 -5.37 -0.87 -9.22
N VAL A 71 -4.07 -0.77 -9.45
CA VAL A 71 -3.19 -1.90 -9.72
C VAL A 71 -3.15 -2.88 -8.55
N SER A 72 -3.11 -2.38 -7.30
CA SER A 72 -3.12 -3.25 -6.13
C SER A 72 -4.40 -4.09 -6.05
N HIS A 73 -5.57 -3.48 -6.28
CA HIS A 73 -6.83 -4.21 -6.33
C HIS A 73 -6.88 -5.20 -7.50
N HIS A 74 -6.37 -4.80 -8.67
CA HIS A 74 -6.27 -5.65 -9.84
C HIS A 74 -5.46 -6.91 -9.57
N LEU A 75 -4.26 -6.75 -9.00
CA LEU A 75 -3.33 -7.85 -8.76
C LEU A 75 -3.76 -8.73 -7.58
N ALA A 76 -4.30 -8.17 -6.50
CA ALA A 76 -4.86 -8.96 -5.41
C ALA A 76 -6.03 -9.83 -5.90
N ALA A 77 -6.92 -9.25 -6.73
CA ALA A 77 -8.00 -10.01 -7.36
C ALA A 77 -7.47 -11.06 -8.33
N ALA A 78 -6.48 -10.73 -9.17
CA ALA A 78 -5.89 -11.68 -10.10
C ALA A 78 -5.29 -12.90 -9.37
N LYS A 79 -4.55 -12.68 -8.25
CA LYS A 79 -4.02 -13.77 -7.42
C LYS A 79 -5.13 -14.68 -6.85
N ALA A 80 -6.24 -14.10 -6.39
CA ALA A 80 -7.38 -14.88 -5.93
C ALA A 80 -8.05 -15.67 -7.07
N ILE A 81 -8.17 -15.06 -8.26
CA ILE A 81 -8.75 -15.72 -9.42
C ILE A 81 -7.80 -16.78 -9.99
N ASP A 82 -6.49 -16.59 -9.94
CA ASP A 82 -5.52 -17.64 -10.30
C ASP A 82 -5.78 -18.92 -9.50
N GLN A 83 -5.98 -18.83 -8.18
CA GLN A 83 -6.33 -19.99 -7.36
C GLN A 83 -7.67 -20.62 -7.78
N ILE A 84 -8.67 -19.80 -8.11
CA ILE A 84 -9.96 -20.30 -8.60
C ILE A 84 -9.80 -21.09 -9.91
N VAL A 85 -8.89 -20.69 -10.80
CA VAL A 85 -8.61 -21.43 -12.02
C VAL A 85 -7.54 -22.51 -11.86
N GLY A 86 -7.15 -22.83 -10.62
CA GLY A 86 -6.23 -23.94 -10.32
C GLY A 86 -4.75 -23.60 -10.50
N VAL A 87 -4.39 -22.33 -10.56
CA VAL A 87 -3.01 -21.86 -10.68
C VAL A 87 -2.55 -21.31 -9.33
N ASP A 88 -1.66 -22.02 -8.67
CA ASP A 88 -1.02 -21.53 -7.46
C ASP A 88 0.13 -20.54 -7.79
N PRO A 89 0.55 -19.69 -6.86
CA PRO A 89 1.60 -18.69 -7.14
C PRO A 89 2.89 -19.27 -7.73
N ALA A 90 3.27 -20.49 -7.32
CA ALA A 90 4.46 -21.19 -7.84
C ALA A 90 4.28 -21.72 -9.27
N ASP A 91 3.02 -21.88 -9.72
CA ASP A 91 2.69 -22.41 -11.03
C ASP A 91 2.47 -21.31 -12.08
N LEU A 92 2.43 -20.07 -11.66
CA LEU A 92 2.30 -18.95 -12.59
C LEU A 92 3.52 -18.88 -13.52
N PRO A 93 3.34 -18.69 -14.85
CA PRO A 93 4.47 -18.58 -15.78
C PRO A 93 5.47 -17.51 -15.28
N PRO A 94 6.79 -17.80 -15.34
CA PRO A 94 7.81 -16.90 -14.82
C PRO A 94 7.71 -15.47 -15.37
N THR A 95 7.49 -15.34 -16.69
CA THR A 95 7.30 -14.04 -17.35
C THR A 95 6.07 -13.32 -16.79
N ALA A 96 4.95 -14.01 -16.62
CA ALA A 96 3.74 -13.42 -16.07
C ALA A 96 3.94 -12.94 -14.61
N SER A 97 4.63 -13.74 -13.80
CA SER A 97 4.99 -13.36 -12.42
C SER A 97 5.85 -12.10 -12.40
N LYS A 98 6.91 -12.03 -13.23
CA LYS A 98 7.82 -10.89 -13.32
C LYS A 98 7.12 -9.61 -13.80
N LEU A 99 6.29 -9.69 -14.84
CA LEU A 99 5.53 -8.54 -15.36
C LEU A 99 4.50 -8.01 -14.35
N ARG A 100 3.83 -8.90 -13.62
CA ARG A 100 2.92 -8.49 -12.55
C ARG A 100 3.66 -7.81 -11.39
N ARG A 101 4.83 -8.33 -11.00
CA ARG A 101 5.69 -7.71 -9.98
C ARG A 101 6.21 -6.35 -10.46
N LEU A 102 6.66 -6.25 -11.70
CA LEU A 102 7.10 -4.99 -12.29
C LEU A 102 5.99 -3.92 -12.25
N MET A 103 4.78 -4.29 -12.62
CA MET A 103 3.61 -3.39 -12.53
C MET A 103 3.29 -3.02 -11.08
N HIS A 104 3.44 -3.94 -10.14
CA HIS A 104 3.20 -3.72 -8.73
C HIS A 104 4.19 -2.72 -8.12
N TYR A 105 5.47 -2.88 -8.41
CA TYR A 105 6.52 -1.96 -7.92
C TYR A 105 6.38 -0.57 -8.54
N ALA A 106 5.99 -0.47 -9.81
CA ALA A 106 5.64 0.80 -10.44
C ALA A 106 4.44 1.48 -9.75
N GLN A 107 3.45 0.69 -9.31
CA GLN A 107 2.30 1.19 -8.54
C GLN A 107 2.72 1.71 -7.17
N LEU A 108 3.59 1.01 -6.45
CA LEU A 108 4.11 1.45 -5.15
C LEU A 108 4.89 2.77 -5.32
N LEU A 109 5.87 2.80 -6.22
CA LEU A 109 6.66 4.00 -6.49
C LEU A 109 5.78 5.21 -6.81
N GLN A 110 4.85 5.12 -7.79
CA GLN A 110 4.03 6.26 -8.19
C GLN A 110 3.04 6.71 -7.09
N SER A 111 2.52 5.78 -6.30
CA SER A 111 1.56 6.08 -5.24
C SER A 111 2.23 6.71 -4.02
N ASP A 112 3.40 6.23 -3.66
CA ASP A 112 4.16 6.73 -2.53
C ASP A 112 4.82 8.08 -2.85
N ALA A 113 5.24 8.28 -4.11
CA ALA A 113 5.63 9.60 -4.61
C ALA A 113 4.46 10.59 -4.55
N LEU A 114 3.24 10.19 -4.97
CA LEU A 114 2.06 11.03 -4.81
C LEU A 114 1.84 11.42 -3.34
N HIS A 115 1.92 10.44 -2.44
CA HIS A 115 1.70 10.70 -1.02
C HIS A 115 2.72 11.69 -0.46
N PHE A 116 4.01 11.44 -0.68
CA PHE A 116 5.06 12.28 -0.12
C PHE A 116 5.07 13.68 -0.73
N PHE A 117 5.17 13.77 -2.07
CA PHE A 117 5.38 15.06 -2.74
C PHE A 117 4.13 15.93 -2.86
N TYR A 118 2.92 15.37 -2.78
CA TYR A 118 1.68 16.13 -2.96
C TYR A 118 0.83 16.24 -1.70
N LEU A 119 0.76 15.17 -0.90
CA LEU A 119 -0.12 15.17 0.27
C LEU A 119 0.62 15.63 1.53
N ALA A 120 1.86 15.17 1.75
CA ALA A 120 2.62 15.45 2.96
C ALA A 120 3.54 16.68 2.84
N SER A 121 4.16 16.90 1.69
CA SER A 121 5.20 17.93 1.53
C SER A 121 4.77 19.35 1.92
N PRO A 122 3.54 19.82 1.69
CA PRO A 122 3.18 21.19 2.14
C PRO A 122 3.31 21.38 3.65
N ASP A 123 2.91 20.38 4.45
CA ASP A 123 3.02 20.48 5.91
C ASP A 123 4.46 20.29 6.40
N LEU A 124 5.23 19.42 5.76
CA LEU A 124 6.63 19.19 6.08
C LEU A 124 7.49 20.43 5.77
N LEU A 125 7.28 21.04 4.60
CA LEU A 125 8.11 22.15 4.13
C LEU A 125 7.76 23.49 4.80
N PHE A 126 6.47 23.73 5.04
CA PHE A 126 6.00 25.02 5.55
C PHE A 126 5.60 24.99 7.03
N GLY A 127 5.43 23.80 7.61
CA GLY A 127 4.97 23.60 8.99
C GLY A 127 3.44 23.67 9.13
N LEU A 128 2.93 23.07 10.22
CA LEU A 128 1.49 22.98 10.48
C LEU A 128 0.85 24.34 10.78
N ASP A 129 1.63 25.29 11.32
CA ASP A 129 1.19 26.63 11.68
C ASP A 129 1.29 27.66 10.55
N ALA A 130 1.78 27.22 9.38
CA ALA A 130 1.87 28.11 8.22
C ALA A 130 0.48 28.53 7.72
N PRO A 131 0.33 29.74 7.13
CA PRO A 131 -0.91 30.18 6.52
C PRO A 131 -1.44 29.17 5.51
N VAL A 132 -2.78 29.01 5.45
CA VAL A 132 -3.44 28.01 4.60
C VAL A 132 -3.02 28.13 3.13
N GLU A 133 -2.81 29.35 2.64
CA GLU A 133 -2.37 29.63 1.27
C GLU A 133 -0.99 29.03 0.96
N LYS A 134 -0.10 28.98 1.95
CA LYS A 134 1.22 28.38 1.85
C LYS A 134 1.19 26.84 1.98
N ARG A 135 0.23 26.28 2.68
CA ARG A 135 0.09 24.83 2.88
C ARG A 135 -0.57 24.17 1.67
N SER A 136 -0.03 24.42 0.49
CA SER A 136 -0.58 23.92 -0.78
C SER A 136 0.52 23.41 -1.72
N VAL A 137 0.15 22.48 -2.60
CA VAL A 137 1.06 21.97 -3.66
C VAL A 137 1.53 23.09 -4.58
N ARG A 138 0.72 24.13 -4.79
CA ARG A 138 1.11 25.31 -5.56
C ARG A 138 2.28 26.04 -4.91
N ALA A 139 2.25 26.24 -3.61
CA ALA A 139 3.36 26.89 -2.90
C ALA A 139 4.62 26.03 -2.96
N VAL A 140 4.49 24.69 -2.83
CA VAL A 140 5.63 23.77 -3.01
C VAL A 140 6.25 23.94 -4.41
N ALA A 141 5.42 24.00 -5.45
CA ALA A 141 5.92 24.18 -6.82
C ALA A 141 6.60 25.54 -7.05
N LEU A 142 6.22 26.58 -6.34
CA LEU A 142 6.80 27.91 -6.46
C LEU A 142 8.08 28.11 -5.63
N GLU A 143 8.13 27.55 -4.41
CA GLU A 143 9.21 27.79 -3.44
C GLU A 143 10.22 26.62 -3.41
N HIS A 144 9.82 25.40 -3.88
CA HIS A 144 10.63 24.17 -3.92
C HIS A 144 10.50 23.47 -5.28
N GLU A 145 10.76 24.22 -6.38
CA GLU A 145 10.52 23.76 -7.76
C GLU A 145 11.20 22.42 -8.08
N ASP A 146 12.46 22.24 -7.68
CA ASP A 146 13.21 21.01 -7.95
C ASP A 146 12.56 19.79 -7.31
N LEU A 147 12.16 19.91 -6.04
CA LEU A 147 11.47 18.84 -5.30
C LEU A 147 10.11 18.51 -5.95
N ALA A 148 9.36 19.53 -6.32
CA ALA A 148 8.07 19.35 -7.00
C ALA A 148 8.25 18.66 -8.36
N ARG A 149 9.24 19.07 -9.14
CA ARG A 149 9.57 18.48 -10.44
C ARG A 149 9.96 17.00 -10.31
N LYS A 150 10.83 16.65 -9.35
CA LYS A 150 11.20 15.26 -9.07
C LYS A 150 9.96 14.43 -8.71
N GLY A 151 9.10 14.93 -7.82
CA GLY A 151 7.86 14.23 -7.46
C GLY A 151 6.93 13.98 -8.65
N ILE A 152 6.76 14.96 -9.54
CA ILE A 152 5.98 14.80 -10.77
C ILE A 152 6.56 13.70 -11.66
N GLN A 153 7.88 13.73 -11.88
CA GLN A 153 8.56 12.80 -12.81
C GLN A 153 8.64 11.38 -12.24
N MET A 154 8.87 11.21 -10.93
CA MET A 154 8.84 9.90 -10.28
C MET A 154 7.45 9.25 -10.41
N ARG A 155 6.39 10.03 -10.15
CA ARG A 155 5.03 9.56 -10.35
C ARG A 155 4.76 9.23 -11.82
N GLN A 156 5.20 10.09 -12.75
CA GLN A 156 5.03 9.88 -14.18
C GLN A 156 5.74 8.61 -14.66
N PHE A 157 6.95 8.34 -14.19
CA PHE A 157 7.71 7.14 -14.53
C PHE A 157 6.91 5.87 -14.19
N GLY A 158 6.43 5.75 -12.95
CA GLY A 158 5.62 4.59 -12.55
C GLY A 158 4.32 4.46 -13.36
N GLN A 159 3.66 5.59 -13.67
CA GLN A 159 2.44 5.58 -14.49
C GLN A 159 2.68 5.21 -15.95
N GLU A 160 3.81 5.62 -16.55
CA GLU A 160 4.16 5.21 -17.93
C GLU A 160 4.49 3.73 -17.97
N LEU A 161 5.18 3.19 -16.96
CA LEU A 161 5.46 1.76 -16.87
C LEU A 161 4.17 0.93 -16.71
N ILE A 162 3.25 1.37 -15.86
CA ILE A 162 1.91 0.76 -15.75
C ILE A 162 1.18 0.81 -17.10
N LYS A 163 1.25 1.92 -17.81
CA LYS A 163 0.63 2.06 -19.14
C LYS A 163 1.25 1.11 -20.17
N ALA A 164 2.57 0.95 -20.18
CA ALA A 164 3.25 0.02 -21.05
C ALA A 164 2.78 -1.43 -20.83
N LEU A 165 2.61 -1.83 -19.56
CA LEU A 165 2.18 -3.18 -19.18
C LEU A 165 0.67 -3.42 -19.30
N ALA A 166 -0.17 -2.40 -19.07
CA ALA A 166 -1.61 -2.54 -18.93
C ALA A 166 -2.45 -1.69 -19.89
N GLY A 167 -1.81 -0.99 -20.82
CA GLY A 167 -2.45 -0.15 -21.84
C GLY A 167 -2.97 1.20 -21.36
N LYS A 168 -3.12 1.41 -20.04
CA LYS A 168 -3.60 2.66 -19.42
C LYS A 168 -2.87 2.93 -18.12
N LYS A 169 -2.68 4.20 -17.78
CA LYS A 169 -2.09 4.66 -16.51
C LYS A 169 -2.97 4.32 -15.31
N ILE A 170 -4.29 4.35 -15.48
CA ILE A 170 -5.30 4.11 -14.45
C ILE A 170 -6.30 3.13 -15.00
N HIS A 171 -6.65 2.10 -14.20
CA HIS A 171 -7.62 1.06 -14.55
C HIS A 171 -7.25 0.29 -15.84
N GLY A 172 -5.95 0.05 -16.06
CA GLY A 172 -5.48 -0.83 -17.13
C GLY A 172 -5.64 -2.30 -16.78
N ILE A 173 -5.51 -3.17 -17.76
CA ILE A 173 -5.61 -4.62 -17.60
C ILE A 173 -4.25 -5.21 -17.95
N CYS A 174 -3.63 -5.94 -17.04
CA CYS A 174 -2.40 -6.68 -17.26
C CYS A 174 -2.62 -8.17 -16.96
N ALA A 175 -3.00 -8.46 -15.71
CA ALA A 175 -3.23 -9.81 -15.26
C ALA A 175 -4.55 -10.36 -15.78
N ILE A 176 -4.50 -11.56 -16.31
CA ILE A 176 -5.65 -12.39 -16.65
C ILE A 176 -5.55 -13.71 -15.86
N PRO A 177 -6.64 -14.47 -15.69
CA PRO A 177 -6.58 -15.74 -14.99
C PRO A 177 -5.44 -16.64 -15.50
N GLY A 178 -4.51 -16.98 -14.60
CA GLY A 178 -3.34 -17.82 -14.89
C GLY A 178 -2.22 -17.18 -15.71
N GLY A 179 -2.20 -15.85 -15.90
CA GLY A 179 -1.14 -15.22 -16.69
C GLY A 179 -1.26 -13.71 -16.86
N VAL A 180 -0.70 -13.21 -17.94
CA VAL A 180 -0.83 -11.82 -18.44
C VAL A 180 -1.27 -11.83 -19.89
N HIS A 181 -1.89 -10.76 -20.36
CA HIS A 181 -2.46 -10.73 -21.71
C HIS A 181 -1.55 -10.13 -22.77
N LYS A 182 -0.45 -9.51 -22.37
CA LYS A 182 0.44 -8.77 -23.26
C LYS A 182 1.89 -9.19 -23.06
N THR A 183 2.63 -9.32 -24.15
CA THR A 183 4.08 -9.43 -24.18
C THR A 183 4.69 -8.03 -23.93
N PHE A 184 5.76 -7.95 -23.20
CA PHE A 184 6.54 -6.73 -23.01
C PHE A 184 7.66 -6.71 -24.05
N TYR A 185 7.76 -5.64 -24.82
CA TYR A 185 8.69 -5.57 -25.95
C TYR A 185 10.02 -4.91 -25.59
N PRO A 186 11.14 -5.25 -26.28
CA PRO A 186 12.46 -4.66 -26.02
C PRO A 186 12.43 -3.13 -26.03
N GLU A 187 11.73 -2.50 -26.96
CA GLU A 187 11.65 -1.04 -27.10
C GLU A 187 10.92 -0.41 -25.90
N GLU A 188 9.92 -1.10 -25.34
CA GLU A 188 9.21 -0.67 -24.12
C GLU A 188 10.13 -0.76 -22.91
N ARG A 189 10.93 -1.84 -22.78
CA ARG A 189 11.92 -2.03 -21.73
C ARG A 189 13.01 -0.96 -21.79
N ASP A 190 13.62 -0.78 -22.96
CA ASP A 190 14.75 0.11 -23.19
C ASP A 190 14.37 1.57 -22.91
N TYR A 191 13.13 1.97 -23.20
CA TYR A 191 12.60 3.27 -22.83
C TYR A 191 12.76 3.60 -21.33
N PHE A 192 12.65 2.61 -20.44
CA PHE A 192 12.79 2.78 -19.00
C PHE A 192 14.24 2.59 -18.54
N LEU A 193 15.07 1.84 -19.27
CA LEU A 193 16.47 1.61 -18.94
C LEU A 193 17.37 2.78 -19.36
N ASP A 194 17.30 3.19 -20.63
CA ASP A 194 18.21 4.21 -21.19
C ASP A 194 17.70 5.64 -21.04
N GLY A 195 16.41 5.80 -20.73
CA GLY A 195 15.82 7.10 -20.47
C GLY A 195 15.65 7.98 -21.70
N SER A 196 15.56 7.43 -22.91
CA SER A 196 15.45 8.13 -24.21
C SER A 196 14.70 9.48 -24.18
N GLY A 197 15.34 10.53 -23.65
CA GLY A 197 14.78 11.87 -23.43
C GLY A 197 13.86 12.04 -22.21
N LYS A 198 13.82 11.06 -21.29
CA LYS A 198 13.03 11.05 -20.05
C LYS A 198 13.86 10.44 -18.92
N PRO A 199 13.47 10.61 -17.62
CA PRO A 199 14.19 9.96 -16.55
C PRO A 199 14.24 8.44 -16.74
N SER A 200 15.43 7.84 -16.60
CA SER A 200 15.65 6.39 -16.59
C SER A 200 15.37 5.79 -15.20
N ILE A 201 15.42 4.46 -15.11
CA ILE A 201 15.33 3.76 -13.82
C ILE A 201 16.51 4.14 -12.90
N ASP A 202 17.70 4.39 -13.44
CA ASP A 202 18.85 4.85 -12.65
C ASP A 202 18.60 6.24 -12.05
N THR A 203 17.97 7.13 -12.81
CA THR A 203 17.52 8.43 -12.29
C THR A 203 16.49 8.27 -11.18
N MET A 204 15.59 7.29 -11.27
CA MET A 204 14.65 6.99 -10.19
C MET A 204 15.36 6.55 -8.91
N ILE A 205 16.37 5.71 -9.01
CA ILE A 205 17.20 5.28 -7.87
C ILE A 205 17.96 6.46 -7.25
N GLU A 206 18.60 7.29 -8.09
CA GLU A 206 19.32 8.48 -7.63
C GLU A 206 18.39 9.43 -6.86
N TRP A 207 17.26 9.80 -7.45
CA TRP A 207 16.29 10.69 -6.79
C TRP A 207 15.67 10.07 -5.54
N SER A 208 15.46 8.75 -5.53
CA SER A 208 14.97 8.06 -4.33
C SER A 208 15.96 8.18 -3.17
N ARG A 209 17.27 8.07 -3.44
CA ARG A 209 18.31 8.31 -2.42
C ARG A 209 18.31 9.75 -1.94
N GLU A 210 18.28 10.72 -2.84
CA GLU A 210 18.25 12.15 -2.48
C GLU A 210 17.06 12.49 -1.57
N VAL A 211 15.88 11.93 -1.82
CA VAL A 211 14.71 12.21 -0.98
C VAL A 211 14.74 11.46 0.34
N VAL A 212 15.42 10.30 0.42
CA VAL A 212 15.73 9.64 1.70
C VAL A 212 16.70 10.51 2.51
N ASP A 213 17.75 11.03 1.91
CA ASP A 213 18.68 11.94 2.58
C ASP A 213 17.98 13.22 3.04
N PHE A 214 17.08 13.76 2.20
CA PHE A 214 16.25 14.91 2.56
C PHE A 214 15.40 14.65 3.82
N ILE A 215 14.67 13.52 3.89
CA ILE A 215 13.81 13.25 5.06
C ILE A 215 14.64 12.98 6.33
N LYS A 216 15.82 12.37 6.19
CA LYS A 216 16.75 12.17 7.32
C LYS A 216 17.23 13.51 7.86
N ALA A 217 17.70 14.41 7.00
CA ALA A 217 18.13 15.75 7.39
C ALA A 217 16.97 16.57 7.99
N TYR A 218 15.77 16.45 7.44
CA TYR A 218 14.55 17.06 7.98
C TYR A 218 14.23 16.49 9.37
N HIS A 219 14.34 15.18 9.54
CA HIS A 219 14.12 14.52 10.81
C HIS A 219 15.08 15.03 11.88
N ASP A 220 16.38 15.13 11.60
CA ASP A 220 17.40 15.62 12.55
C ASP A 220 17.10 17.05 13.04
N GLN A 221 16.51 17.90 12.19
CA GLN A 221 16.14 19.26 12.54
C GLN A 221 14.84 19.33 13.34
N HIS A 222 13.92 18.36 13.16
CA HIS A 222 12.56 18.40 13.69
C HIS A 222 12.21 17.19 14.58
N PHE A 223 13.19 16.42 15.06
CA PHE A 223 12.98 15.15 15.75
C PHE A 223 12.01 15.25 16.93
N LYS A 224 12.07 16.32 17.73
CA LYS A 224 11.17 16.50 18.90
C LYS A 224 9.69 16.46 18.50
N TRP A 225 9.36 17.10 17.39
CA TRP A 225 8.01 17.10 16.86
C TRP A 225 7.66 15.77 16.20
N LEU A 226 8.54 15.25 15.35
CA LEU A 226 8.29 14.01 14.59
C LEU A 226 8.14 12.79 15.51
N ASP A 227 8.92 12.75 16.61
CA ASP A 227 8.87 11.65 17.56
C ASP A 227 7.66 11.72 18.50
N SER A 228 7.13 12.90 18.74
CA SER A 228 6.02 13.10 19.68
C SER A 228 4.66 13.15 19.02
N PHE A 229 4.56 13.73 17.81
CA PHE A 229 3.27 13.94 17.15
C PHE A 229 2.63 12.61 16.74
N ALA A 230 1.44 12.35 17.25
CA ALA A 230 0.66 11.14 16.99
C ALA A 230 1.45 9.83 17.23
N SER A 231 2.44 9.84 18.10
CA SER A 231 3.19 8.65 18.51
C SER A 231 2.41 7.86 19.56
N TYR A 232 2.17 6.59 19.29
CA TYR A 232 1.50 5.70 20.23
C TYR A 232 1.88 4.23 19.96
N PRO A 233 1.96 3.40 21.02
CA PRO A 233 2.22 1.97 20.87
C PRO A 233 1.11 1.31 20.05
N SER A 234 1.47 0.48 19.06
CA SER A 234 0.52 -0.33 18.29
C SER A 234 1.16 -1.61 17.79
N GLY A 235 0.33 -2.59 17.43
CA GLY A 235 0.79 -3.72 16.63
C GLY A 235 1.14 -3.28 15.19
N HIS A 236 1.95 -4.09 14.51
CA HIS A 236 2.33 -3.90 13.12
C HIS A 236 2.12 -5.19 12.35
N LEU A 237 1.56 -5.10 11.15
CA LEU A 237 1.31 -6.22 10.25
C LEU A 237 1.91 -5.93 8.88
N GLY A 238 2.54 -6.93 8.28
CA GLY A 238 3.05 -6.87 6.91
C GLY A 238 3.34 -8.26 6.36
N LEU A 239 3.78 -8.30 5.09
CA LEU A 239 4.19 -9.53 4.44
C LEU A 239 5.72 -9.65 4.46
N VAL A 240 6.18 -10.87 4.72
CA VAL A 240 7.60 -11.24 4.67
C VAL A 240 7.79 -12.52 3.86
N ALA A 241 8.96 -12.67 3.27
CA ALA A 241 9.41 -13.92 2.68
C ALA A 241 9.73 -14.97 3.76
N GLY A 242 9.93 -16.22 3.39
CA GLY A 242 10.22 -17.30 4.33
C GLY A 242 11.49 -17.11 5.17
N ASP A 243 12.43 -16.28 4.69
CA ASP A 243 13.66 -15.90 5.38
C ASP A 243 13.56 -14.57 6.15
N GLY A 244 12.34 -14.01 6.27
CA GLY A 244 12.05 -12.77 6.97
C GLY A 244 12.31 -11.49 6.16
N ALA A 245 12.73 -11.58 4.91
CA ALA A 245 12.91 -10.40 4.07
C ALA A 245 11.56 -9.72 3.77
N LEU A 246 11.59 -8.41 3.55
CA LEU A 246 10.42 -7.67 3.06
C LEU A 246 9.93 -8.28 1.75
N GLU A 247 8.64 -8.63 1.69
CA GLU A 247 8.00 -9.13 0.48
C GLU A 247 6.72 -8.35 0.19
N LEU A 248 6.65 -7.77 -0.99
CA LEU A 248 5.56 -6.87 -1.35
C LEU A 248 4.44 -7.57 -2.14
N TYR A 249 4.71 -8.76 -2.70
CA TYR A 249 3.79 -9.43 -3.63
C TYR A 249 3.35 -10.85 -3.20
N ASP A 250 4.28 -11.75 -2.86
CA ASP A 250 4.00 -13.16 -2.54
C ASP A 250 4.48 -13.58 -1.14
N GLY A 251 4.37 -12.68 -0.16
CA GLY A 251 4.80 -12.92 1.21
C GLY A 251 3.81 -13.69 2.07
N ARG A 252 4.28 -14.02 3.27
CA ARG A 252 3.51 -14.56 4.39
C ARG A 252 3.21 -13.47 5.40
N MET A 253 2.05 -13.51 6.03
CA MET A 253 1.68 -12.54 7.06
C MET A 253 2.53 -12.73 8.31
N ARG A 254 3.13 -11.64 8.76
CA ARG A 254 3.79 -11.51 10.05
C ARG A 254 3.24 -10.28 10.77
N ALA A 255 2.91 -10.44 12.06
CA ALA A 255 2.55 -9.33 12.93
C ALA A 255 3.40 -9.36 14.21
N ILE A 256 3.70 -8.16 14.70
CA ILE A 256 4.37 -7.94 15.99
C ILE A 256 3.52 -6.99 16.83
N ASP A 257 3.65 -7.07 18.13
CA ASP A 257 3.10 -6.06 19.04
C ASP A 257 3.99 -4.82 19.15
N SER A 258 3.58 -3.86 19.96
CA SER A 258 4.33 -2.61 20.17
C SER A 258 5.69 -2.79 20.83
N SER A 259 5.96 -3.95 21.43
CA SER A 259 7.25 -4.29 22.05
C SER A 259 8.19 -5.03 21.10
N GLY A 260 7.67 -5.50 19.95
CA GLY A 260 8.40 -6.33 18.98
C GLY A 260 8.17 -7.83 19.15
N GLN A 261 7.31 -8.24 20.08
CA GLN A 261 6.96 -9.65 20.21
C GLN A 261 6.11 -10.09 19.01
N ILE A 262 6.50 -11.19 18.38
CA ILE A 262 5.76 -11.76 17.25
C ILE A 262 4.43 -12.31 17.76
N THR A 263 3.33 -11.76 17.24
CA THR A 263 1.96 -12.19 17.54
C THR A 263 1.36 -13.06 16.44
N LEU A 264 1.89 -12.96 15.21
CA LEU A 264 1.51 -13.79 14.06
C LEU A 264 2.76 -14.01 13.21
N ASN A 265 3.02 -15.24 12.76
CA ASN A 265 4.16 -15.54 11.91
C ASN A 265 3.86 -16.64 10.90
N ASP A 266 4.45 -16.52 9.71
CA ASP A 266 4.40 -17.51 8.62
C ASP A 266 2.98 -17.94 8.25
N VAL A 267 2.01 -17.00 8.25
CA VAL A 267 0.63 -17.31 7.92
C VAL A 267 0.35 -17.05 6.45
N HIS A 268 -0.05 -18.12 5.74
CA HIS A 268 -0.49 -18.01 4.35
C HIS A 268 -1.81 -17.22 4.24
N GLY A 269 -1.97 -16.45 3.18
CA GLY A 269 -3.16 -15.63 2.94
C GLY A 269 -4.48 -16.39 3.00
N ASP A 270 -4.52 -17.64 2.54
CA ASP A 270 -5.72 -18.49 2.53
C ASP A 270 -6.30 -18.73 3.94
N HIS A 271 -5.47 -18.61 4.95
CA HIS A 271 -5.87 -18.83 6.34
C HIS A 271 -6.28 -17.56 7.08
N TYR A 272 -6.35 -16.40 6.41
CA TYR A 272 -6.61 -15.11 7.06
C TYR A 272 -7.87 -15.12 7.95
N LEU A 273 -8.94 -15.78 7.53
CA LEU A 273 -10.21 -15.86 8.31
C LEU A 273 -10.05 -16.48 9.70
N LYS A 274 -9.04 -17.33 9.90
CA LYS A 274 -8.73 -17.90 11.21
C LYS A 274 -8.19 -16.83 12.16
N TYR A 275 -7.43 -15.88 11.63
CA TYR A 275 -6.67 -14.91 12.42
C TYR A 275 -7.32 -13.52 12.47
N PHE A 276 -8.08 -13.13 11.43
CA PHE A 276 -8.68 -11.81 11.36
C PHE A 276 -10.18 -11.83 11.65
N GLY A 277 -10.62 -10.86 12.46
CA GLY A 277 -12.00 -10.44 12.60
C GLY A 277 -12.22 -9.07 11.99
N GLU A 278 -13.46 -8.74 11.66
CA GLU A 278 -13.87 -7.42 11.18
C GLU A 278 -14.99 -6.88 12.07
N GLY A 279 -14.70 -5.80 12.80
CA GLY A 279 -15.69 -5.05 13.56
C GLY A 279 -16.47 -4.09 12.67
N VAL A 280 -17.68 -3.72 13.06
CA VAL A 280 -18.49 -2.68 12.43
C VAL A 280 -18.98 -1.68 13.46
N GLU A 281 -19.12 -0.43 13.04
CA GLU A 281 -19.63 0.66 13.85
C GLU A 281 -20.85 1.30 13.19
N LYS A 282 -21.82 1.73 14.00
CA LYS A 282 -23.08 2.33 13.49
C LYS A 282 -22.86 3.68 12.81
N TRP A 283 -21.73 4.33 13.07
CA TRP A 283 -21.43 5.69 12.64
C TRP A 283 -20.50 5.75 11.41
N SER A 284 -20.03 4.59 10.88
CA SER A 284 -19.14 4.53 9.72
C SER A 284 -19.46 3.34 8.83
N TYR A 285 -19.27 3.47 7.52
CA TYR A 285 -19.33 2.34 6.57
C TYR A 285 -18.04 1.52 6.55
N MET A 286 -17.00 1.98 7.24
CA MET A 286 -15.73 1.28 7.34
C MET A 286 -15.87 0.04 8.23
N LYS A 287 -15.24 -1.07 7.85
CA LYS A 287 -14.98 -2.20 8.73
C LYS A 287 -13.63 -2.02 9.42
N PHE A 288 -13.50 -2.57 10.62
CA PHE A 288 -12.33 -2.45 11.48
C PHE A 288 -11.70 -3.83 11.68
N PRO A 289 -10.67 -4.21 10.89
CA PRO A 289 -9.98 -5.47 11.04
C PRO A 289 -9.16 -5.52 12.32
N PHE A 290 -9.09 -6.71 12.93
CA PHE A 290 -8.32 -6.95 14.14
C PHE A 290 -7.86 -8.42 14.21
N LEU A 291 -6.77 -8.68 14.93
CA LEU A 291 -6.31 -10.04 15.22
C LEU A 291 -7.21 -10.69 16.29
N ARG A 292 -7.91 -11.78 15.92
CA ARG A 292 -8.90 -12.47 16.78
C ARG A 292 -8.32 -12.91 18.11
N GLN A 293 -7.08 -13.41 18.12
CA GLN A 293 -6.41 -13.89 19.32
C GLN A 293 -6.16 -12.80 20.37
N LEU A 294 -6.07 -11.54 19.94
CA LEU A 294 -5.91 -10.39 20.83
C LEU A 294 -7.24 -9.70 21.16
N GLY A 295 -8.33 -10.09 20.45
CA GLY A 295 -9.64 -9.48 20.64
C GLY A 295 -9.81 -8.13 19.97
N ARG A 296 -11.05 -7.63 19.94
CA ARG A 296 -11.40 -6.41 19.23
C ARG A 296 -10.74 -5.14 19.78
N GLU A 297 -10.55 -5.08 21.09
CA GLU A 297 -10.07 -3.87 21.79
C GLU A 297 -8.56 -3.68 21.68
N THR A 298 -7.80 -4.76 21.50
CA THR A 298 -6.33 -4.74 21.53
C THR A 298 -5.67 -5.35 20.31
N GLY A 299 -6.44 -5.97 19.43
CA GLY A 299 -5.94 -6.67 18.24
C GLY A 299 -5.73 -5.79 17.01
N TRP A 300 -5.71 -4.49 17.18
CA TRP A 300 -5.52 -3.54 16.08
C TRP A 300 -4.06 -3.47 15.71
N ASN A 301 -3.81 -3.38 14.40
CA ASN A 301 -2.47 -3.33 13.85
C ASN A 301 -2.38 -2.22 12.83
N ARG A 302 -1.26 -1.51 12.83
CA ARG A 302 -0.87 -0.67 11.70
C ARG A 302 -0.41 -1.55 10.54
N VAL A 303 -0.66 -1.08 9.33
CA VAL A 303 -0.14 -1.64 8.07
C VAL A 303 0.56 -0.53 7.28
N GLY A 304 1.11 -0.86 6.11
CA GLY A 304 1.80 0.12 5.26
C GLY A 304 3.29 0.27 5.58
N PRO A 305 3.97 1.29 5.03
CA PRO A 305 5.43 1.38 5.05
C PRO A 305 6.05 1.22 6.43
N LEU A 306 5.57 1.97 7.43
CA LEU A 306 6.09 1.89 8.79
C LEU A 306 5.96 0.48 9.39
N ALA A 307 4.80 -0.15 9.18
CA ALA A 307 4.57 -1.49 9.70
C ALA A 307 5.44 -2.53 8.99
N ARG A 308 5.57 -2.46 7.67
CA ARG A 308 6.39 -3.38 6.88
C ARG A 308 7.85 -3.35 7.30
N LEU A 309 8.43 -2.15 7.51
CA LEU A 309 9.82 -2.03 7.97
C LEU A 309 10.00 -2.50 9.42
N ASN A 310 8.97 -2.43 10.25
CA ASN A 310 9.01 -2.97 11.61
C ASN A 310 8.96 -4.51 11.62
N VAL A 311 8.19 -5.14 10.73
CA VAL A 311 7.98 -6.60 10.74
C VAL A 311 9.01 -7.39 9.94
N CYS A 312 9.65 -6.80 8.92
CA CYS A 312 10.68 -7.49 8.15
C CYS A 312 12.01 -7.49 8.89
N ASP A 313 12.86 -8.49 8.62
CA ASP A 313 14.19 -8.58 9.20
C ASP A 313 15.23 -7.85 8.34
N ARG A 314 15.06 -7.85 7.02
CA ARG A 314 15.93 -7.22 6.02
C ARG A 314 15.14 -6.83 4.76
N ILE A 315 15.78 -6.04 3.90
CA ILE A 315 15.33 -5.77 2.52
C ILE A 315 16.26 -6.49 1.55
N THR A 316 15.75 -6.96 0.42
CA THR A 316 16.53 -7.76 -0.54
C THR A 316 17.45 -6.92 -1.43
N THR A 317 17.19 -5.62 -1.57
CA THR A 317 17.98 -4.71 -2.39
C THR A 317 19.00 -3.94 -1.56
N PRO A 318 20.24 -3.72 -2.07
CA PRO A 318 21.35 -3.28 -1.23
C PRO A 318 21.22 -1.86 -0.67
N LEU A 319 20.73 -0.91 -1.46
CA LEU A 319 20.62 0.49 -1.01
C LEU A 319 19.49 0.63 0.01
N ALA A 320 18.32 0.07 -0.26
CA ALA A 320 17.21 0.13 0.67
C ALA A 320 17.47 -0.67 1.96
N ASP A 321 18.25 -1.77 1.90
CA ASP A 321 18.64 -2.52 3.11
C ASP A 321 19.59 -1.72 4.00
N ALA A 322 20.51 -0.96 3.40
CA ALA A 322 21.35 -0.04 4.16
C ALA A 322 20.51 1.00 4.92
N GLU A 323 19.52 1.58 4.26
CA GLU A 323 18.59 2.54 4.88
C GLU A 323 17.70 1.89 5.94
N LEU A 324 17.24 0.65 5.74
CA LEU A 324 16.50 -0.09 6.77
C LEU A 324 17.32 -0.27 8.06
N ARG A 325 18.61 -0.54 7.93
CA ARG A 325 19.49 -0.67 9.10
C ARG A 325 19.59 0.62 9.91
N GLU A 326 19.72 1.76 9.23
CA GLU A 326 19.69 3.08 9.89
C GLU A 326 18.33 3.36 10.55
N PHE A 327 17.24 3.09 9.83
CA PHE A 327 15.89 3.24 10.34
C PHE A 327 15.66 2.41 11.62
N LYS A 328 16.12 1.16 11.67
CA LYS A 328 16.03 0.30 12.85
C LYS A 328 16.97 0.73 13.97
N ALA A 329 18.15 1.20 13.64
CA ALA A 329 19.12 1.70 14.62
C ALA A 329 18.58 2.91 15.39
N TYR A 330 17.76 3.75 14.77
CA TYR A 330 17.15 4.93 15.40
C TYR A 330 16.36 4.58 16.68
N THR A 331 15.64 3.47 16.68
CA THR A 331 14.90 2.98 17.84
C THR A 331 15.62 1.88 18.62
N ASN A 332 16.93 1.72 18.42
CA ASN A 332 17.76 0.66 19.04
C ASN A 332 17.17 -0.75 18.78
N GLY A 333 16.68 -1.00 17.58
CA GLY A 333 16.10 -2.26 17.14
C GLY A 333 14.69 -2.56 17.70
N ARG A 334 14.08 -1.62 18.45
CA ARG A 334 12.68 -1.75 18.88
C ARG A 334 11.75 -1.30 17.77
N PRO A 335 10.47 -1.74 17.77
CA PRO A 335 9.49 -1.25 16.82
C PRO A 335 9.38 0.27 16.86
N ASN A 336 9.44 0.88 15.68
CA ASN A 336 9.24 2.30 15.54
C ASN A 336 7.74 2.61 15.57
N ASN A 337 7.28 3.25 16.66
CA ASN A 337 5.88 3.61 16.87
C ASN A 337 5.58 5.10 16.54
N HIS A 338 6.56 5.84 16.02
CA HIS A 338 6.40 7.23 15.66
C HIS A 338 5.69 7.36 14.31
N THR A 339 4.45 7.83 14.31
CA THR A 339 3.62 7.88 13.10
C THR A 339 4.25 8.69 11.96
N MET A 340 4.94 9.79 12.30
CA MET A 340 5.58 10.65 11.30
C MET A 340 6.78 9.98 10.60
N HIS A 341 7.39 8.96 11.21
CA HIS A 341 8.44 8.16 10.57
C HIS A 341 7.91 7.29 9.42
N SER A 342 6.59 7.21 9.24
CA SER A 342 6.01 6.59 8.04
C SER A 342 6.44 7.29 6.74
N HIS A 343 6.85 8.57 6.79
CA HIS A 343 7.41 9.27 5.63
C HIS A 343 8.79 8.73 5.27
N TRP A 344 9.67 8.55 6.26
CA TRP A 344 10.99 7.94 6.05
C TRP A 344 10.85 6.51 5.53
N ALA A 345 10.03 5.69 6.20
CA ALA A 345 9.76 4.31 5.77
C ALA A 345 9.25 4.24 4.32
N ARG A 346 8.34 5.14 3.92
CA ARG A 346 7.80 5.22 2.55
C ARG A 346 8.88 5.53 1.51
N LEU A 347 9.81 6.42 1.84
CA LEU A 347 10.89 6.77 0.92
C LEU A 347 11.90 5.63 0.77
N ILE A 348 12.16 4.85 1.83
CA ILE A 348 12.93 3.60 1.75
C ILE A 348 12.24 2.59 0.81
N GLU A 349 10.91 2.47 0.87
CA GLU A 349 10.17 1.59 -0.04
C GLU A 349 10.18 2.08 -1.49
N ILE A 350 10.15 3.39 -1.73
CA ILE A 350 10.33 3.95 -3.08
C ILE A 350 11.70 3.52 -3.64
N LEU A 351 12.76 3.64 -2.85
CA LEU A 351 14.10 3.21 -3.22
C LEU A 351 14.14 1.70 -3.51
N HIS A 352 13.58 0.89 -2.61
CA HIS A 352 13.48 -0.57 -2.80
C HIS A 352 12.74 -0.92 -4.10
N CYS A 353 11.60 -0.30 -4.36
CA CYS A 353 10.84 -0.54 -5.59
C CYS A 353 11.62 -0.13 -6.84
N ALA A 354 12.40 0.96 -6.79
CA ALA A 354 13.23 1.39 -7.92
C ALA A 354 14.35 0.37 -8.20
N GLU A 355 15.03 -0.14 -7.16
CA GLU A 355 16.04 -1.20 -7.31
C GLU A 355 15.43 -2.49 -7.86
N LEU A 356 14.29 -2.96 -7.33
CA LEU A 356 13.58 -4.15 -7.84
C LEU A 356 13.12 -4.00 -9.28
N MET A 357 12.64 -2.81 -9.67
CA MET A 357 12.27 -2.55 -11.06
C MET A 357 13.49 -2.59 -11.99
N LYS A 358 14.65 -2.08 -11.54
CA LYS A 358 15.90 -2.16 -12.31
C LYS A 358 16.32 -3.61 -12.54
N ASP A 359 16.26 -4.43 -11.51
CA ASP A 359 16.59 -5.86 -11.60
C ASP A 359 15.67 -6.57 -12.60
N LEU A 360 14.36 -6.32 -12.52
CA LEU A 360 13.39 -6.90 -13.45
C LEU A 360 13.57 -6.41 -14.89
N LEU A 361 13.82 -5.11 -15.10
CA LEU A 361 14.05 -4.56 -16.43
C LEU A 361 15.34 -5.11 -17.09
N ASN A 362 16.33 -5.51 -16.29
CA ASN A 362 17.55 -6.15 -16.78
C ASN A 362 17.41 -7.67 -16.94
N ASP A 363 16.34 -8.28 -16.47
CA ASP A 363 16.10 -9.72 -16.62
C ASP A 363 15.51 -10.01 -18.02
N PRO A 364 16.25 -10.73 -18.90
CA PRO A 364 15.76 -10.98 -20.27
C PRO A 364 14.44 -11.77 -20.29
N ALA A 365 14.15 -12.56 -19.26
CA ALA A 365 12.95 -13.38 -19.21
C ALA A 365 11.63 -12.59 -19.09
N ILE A 366 11.69 -11.24 -18.87
CA ILE A 366 10.49 -10.40 -18.95
C ILE A 366 10.00 -10.20 -20.39
N LEU A 367 10.84 -10.49 -21.39
CA LEU A 367 10.56 -10.36 -22.81
C LEU A 367 10.02 -11.65 -23.44
N ASP A 368 10.04 -12.76 -22.68
CA ASP A 368 9.52 -14.04 -23.18
C ASP A 368 8.00 -13.96 -23.38
N GLU A 369 7.49 -14.78 -24.30
CA GLU A 369 6.04 -14.91 -24.47
C GLU A 369 5.42 -15.51 -23.20
N PRO A 370 4.34 -14.89 -22.66
CA PRO A 370 3.69 -15.41 -21.48
C PRO A 370 2.86 -16.65 -21.83
N ASP A 371 3.29 -17.80 -21.34
CA ASP A 371 2.53 -19.05 -21.45
C ASP A 371 1.18 -18.94 -20.71
N ARG A 372 0.21 -19.77 -21.18
CA ARG A 372 -1.08 -19.93 -20.50
C ARG A 372 -1.16 -21.28 -19.82
N ARG A 373 -1.65 -21.31 -18.59
CA ARG A 373 -1.86 -22.56 -17.85
C ARG A 373 -3.24 -23.16 -18.12
N LYS A 374 -3.32 -24.50 -18.01
CA LYS A 374 -4.59 -25.23 -18.07
C LYS A 374 -5.44 -24.84 -16.86
N ILE A 375 -6.73 -24.61 -17.09
CA ILE A 375 -7.69 -24.24 -16.03
C ILE A 375 -8.23 -25.53 -15.38
N ASP A 376 -8.11 -25.59 -14.05
CA ASP A 376 -8.73 -26.58 -13.17
C ASP A 376 -9.47 -25.86 -12.05
N ARG A 377 -10.78 -25.72 -12.15
CA ARG A 377 -11.58 -24.82 -11.34
C ARG A 377 -11.69 -25.27 -9.89
N ARG A 378 -11.37 -24.36 -8.97
CA ARG A 378 -11.58 -24.48 -7.52
C ARG A 378 -12.73 -23.57 -7.07
N PRO A 379 -13.43 -23.90 -5.94
CA PRO A 379 -14.60 -23.14 -5.49
C PRO A 379 -14.27 -21.79 -4.84
N GLU A 380 -13.03 -21.57 -4.43
CA GLU A 380 -12.61 -20.32 -3.79
C GLU A 380 -11.14 -20.01 -4.03
N GLY A 381 -10.79 -18.72 -3.85
CA GLY A 381 -9.41 -18.26 -3.90
C GLY A 381 -9.21 -16.97 -3.10
N VAL A 382 -8.02 -16.83 -2.56
CA VAL A 382 -7.59 -15.68 -1.74
C VAL A 382 -6.32 -15.07 -2.33
N GLY A 383 -6.36 -13.79 -2.63
CA GLY A 383 -5.20 -13.02 -3.04
C GLY A 383 -4.80 -12.01 -1.97
N ILE A 384 -3.52 -12.01 -1.61
CA ILE A 384 -2.94 -11.07 -0.66
C ILE A 384 -1.72 -10.40 -1.26
N ILE A 385 -1.58 -9.09 -1.06
CA ILE A 385 -0.42 -8.29 -1.46
C ILE A 385 -0.21 -7.12 -0.50
N GLU A 386 0.95 -6.51 -0.57
CA GLU A 386 1.21 -5.21 0.06
C GLU A 386 0.83 -4.07 -0.90
N ALA A 387 -0.33 -3.46 -0.70
CA ALA A 387 -0.66 -2.22 -1.38
C ALA A 387 0.15 -1.04 -0.81
N PRO A 388 0.23 0.13 -1.47
CA PRO A 388 0.98 1.29 -0.94
C PRO A 388 0.64 1.64 0.52
N ARG A 389 -0.62 1.42 0.92
CA ARG A 389 -1.12 1.74 2.27
C ARG A 389 -1.18 0.53 3.20
N GLY A 390 -0.70 -0.63 2.76
CA GLY A 390 -0.56 -1.81 3.60
C GLY A 390 -1.16 -3.09 3.02
N THR A 391 -1.29 -4.08 3.87
CA THR A 391 -1.76 -5.43 3.51
C THR A 391 -3.20 -5.40 2.99
N LEU A 392 -3.39 -5.90 1.77
CA LEU A 392 -4.65 -5.97 1.03
C LEU A 392 -5.03 -7.42 0.82
N ILE A 393 -6.25 -7.80 1.21
CA ILE A 393 -6.77 -9.17 1.06
C ILE A 393 -8.04 -9.15 0.22
N HIS A 394 -8.06 -9.95 -0.84
CA HIS A 394 -9.24 -10.24 -1.65
C HIS A 394 -9.59 -11.72 -1.56
N HIS A 395 -10.83 -12.03 -1.24
CA HIS A 395 -11.32 -13.40 -1.13
C HIS A 395 -12.64 -13.56 -1.88
N TYR A 396 -12.69 -14.56 -2.76
CA TYR A 396 -13.87 -14.87 -3.59
C TYR A 396 -14.24 -16.33 -3.49
N ARG A 397 -15.55 -16.63 -3.55
CA ARG A 397 -16.10 -17.95 -3.80
C ARG A 397 -16.93 -17.91 -5.05
N VAL A 398 -16.92 -19.01 -5.79
CA VAL A 398 -17.67 -19.17 -7.05
C VAL A 398 -18.57 -20.39 -7.01
N ASP A 399 -19.66 -20.34 -7.79
CA ASP A 399 -20.49 -21.49 -8.08
C ASP A 399 -19.91 -22.33 -9.26
N GLU A 400 -20.60 -23.40 -9.61
CA GLU A 400 -20.22 -24.29 -10.72
C GLU A 400 -20.21 -23.58 -12.09
N LYS A 401 -20.97 -22.47 -12.23
CA LYS A 401 -21.01 -21.66 -13.46
C LYS A 401 -19.89 -20.61 -13.50
N GLY A 402 -19.16 -20.42 -12.38
CA GLY A 402 -18.11 -19.42 -12.25
C GLY A 402 -18.62 -18.04 -11.85
N SER A 403 -19.85 -17.94 -11.33
CA SER A 403 -20.39 -16.70 -10.78
C SER A 403 -19.94 -16.52 -9.34
N ILE A 404 -19.56 -15.31 -8.95
CA ILE A 404 -19.15 -14.98 -7.58
C ILE A 404 -20.35 -15.12 -6.63
N THR A 405 -20.24 -16.01 -5.66
CA THR A 405 -21.25 -16.23 -4.61
C THR A 405 -20.91 -15.50 -3.32
N LYS A 406 -19.62 -15.28 -3.05
CA LYS A 406 -19.13 -14.54 -1.88
C LYS A 406 -17.92 -13.70 -2.26
N CYS A 407 -17.87 -12.50 -1.71
CA CYS A 407 -16.74 -11.59 -1.80
C CYS A 407 -16.45 -11.01 -0.42
N ASN A 408 -15.19 -11.03 0.03
CA ASN A 408 -14.72 -10.32 1.21
C ASN A 408 -13.43 -9.55 0.86
N LEU A 409 -13.41 -8.27 1.20
CA LEU A 409 -12.32 -7.37 0.89
C LEU A 409 -11.84 -6.70 2.18
N ILE A 410 -10.64 -7.07 2.64
CA ILE A 410 -9.96 -6.32 3.71
C ILE A 410 -9.02 -5.34 3.02
N VAL A 411 -9.50 -4.10 2.88
CA VAL A 411 -8.75 -3.03 2.22
C VAL A 411 -7.71 -2.46 3.18
N SER A 412 -6.48 -2.27 2.72
CA SER A 412 -5.35 -1.83 3.55
C SER A 412 -5.64 -0.56 4.35
N THR A 413 -6.27 0.44 3.74
CA THR A 413 -6.56 1.74 4.38
C THR A 413 -7.50 1.60 5.59
N THR A 414 -8.34 0.58 5.66
CA THR A 414 -9.25 0.38 6.80
C THR A 414 -8.55 -0.16 8.05
N GLN A 415 -7.30 -0.60 7.93
CA GLN A 415 -6.50 -1.14 9.03
C GLN A 415 -5.66 -0.05 9.74
N ASN A 416 -5.55 1.14 9.14
CA ASN A 416 -4.78 2.25 9.69
C ASN A 416 -5.61 3.24 10.50
#